data_2dd94923cb7613a980aa4181b61465af
#
_entry.id   2dd94923cb7613a980aa4181b61465af
#
_cell.length_a   1.000
_cell.length_b   1.000
_cell.length_c   1.000
_cell.angle_alpha   90.00
_cell.angle_beta   90.00
_cell.angle_gamma   90.00
#
_symmetry.space_group_name_H-M   'P 1'
#
loop_
_entity.id
_entity.type
_entity.pdbx_description
1 polymer ?
#
loop_
_entity_poly.entity_id
_entity_poly.type
_entity_poly.pdbx_seq_one_letter_code
_entity_poly.pdbx_strand_id
1 'polypeptide(L)'
;MVQARNSLGQASKSTARQIWWEYGLALVTFLFASAVNSWLQQWIGYQAIALVYLLAVVLLALFIGRGPILFGTALTALGWNFFFVPPRYSFHIAGTYDKMMLVMYFFVAVTIAELTTRLRASREAEIRSRLTAESERLGRTLLNSVSHELRTPLAAITSAAHTLQAASSLSPIQQDLVAEIESATNRLNRTVQSLLSAARLHSGHLRPNLVWCDMSDVIRAALRGSAQLLTGHPVENHTLPGLPLVRADFVLMEQVVTNLLVNAAVHTPPGTPIEIVAWVEGTKFLIEVADRGAGLPPEQTERIFDSFHRVPGAKPGGTGLGLTIVKGFVEAQGGSVTARNRQGGGAVFSVCLSAVEKPEFPPDTL
;
A
#
# COMPACT_ATOMS: atom_id res chain seq x y z
N MET A 1 -21.44 10.41 -11.44
CA MET A 1 -20.76 11.09 -12.57
C MET A 1 -20.84 12.64 -12.52
N VAL A 2 -21.95 13.26 -12.13
CA VAL A 2 -22.12 14.74 -12.08
C VAL A 2 -21.27 15.40 -10.97
N GLN A 3 -21.12 14.78 -9.78
CA GLN A 3 -20.30 15.32 -8.69
C GLN A 3 -18.79 15.33 -9.00
N ALA A 4 -18.27 14.32 -9.69
CA ALA A 4 -16.86 14.27 -10.11
C ALA A 4 -16.52 15.35 -11.16
N ARG A 5 -17.46 15.72 -12.02
CA ARG A 5 -17.28 16.76 -13.03
C ARG A 5 -17.29 18.17 -12.42
N ASN A 6 -18.04 18.36 -11.32
CA ASN A 6 -18.08 19.63 -10.58
C ASN A 6 -16.82 19.84 -9.72
N SER A 7 -16.25 18.79 -9.12
CA SER A 7 -15.01 18.87 -8.36
C SER A 7 -13.78 19.17 -9.23
N LEU A 8 -13.71 18.60 -10.42
CA LEU A 8 -12.67 18.91 -11.41
C LEU A 8 -12.77 20.34 -11.94
N GLY A 9 -13.98 20.86 -12.13
CA GLY A 9 -14.19 22.25 -12.55
C GLY A 9 -13.87 23.28 -11.46
N GLN A 10 -14.06 22.95 -10.18
CA GLN A 10 -13.68 23.83 -9.07
C GLN A 10 -12.17 23.83 -8.81
N ALA A 11 -11.51 22.68 -8.90
CA ALA A 11 -10.06 22.57 -8.80
C ALA A 11 -9.33 23.35 -9.91
N SER A 12 -9.80 23.27 -11.14
CA SER A 12 -9.24 24.03 -12.27
C SER A 12 -9.38 25.55 -12.09
N LYS A 13 -10.53 26.03 -11.58
CA LYS A 13 -10.75 27.46 -11.35
C LYS A 13 -9.92 28.01 -10.19
N SER A 14 -9.67 27.22 -9.14
CA SER A 14 -8.82 27.63 -8.03
C SER A 14 -7.36 27.77 -8.45
N THR A 15 -6.87 26.84 -9.26
CA THR A 15 -5.51 26.86 -9.80
C THR A 15 -5.29 28.05 -10.74
N ALA A 16 -6.23 28.33 -11.63
CA ALA A 16 -6.17 29.49 -12.52
C ALA A 16 -6.18 30.82 -11.73
N ARG A 17 -7.03 30.96 -10.72
CA ARG A 17 -7.09 32.15 -9.86
C ARG A 17 -5.79 32.37 -9.08
N GLN A 18 -5.17 31.30 -8.60
CA GLN A 18 -3.89 31.35 -7.90
C GLN A 18 -2.76 31.82 -8.84
N ILE A 19 -2.71 31.32 -10.05
CA ILE A 19 -1.73 31.71 -11.05
C ILE A 19 -1.84 33.23 -11.36
N TRP A 20 -3.04 33.71 -11.62
CA TRP A 20 -3.25 35.16 -11.88
C TRP A 20 -2.85 36.03 -10.70
N TRP A 21 -3.11 35.59 -9.47
CA TRP A 21 -2.66 36.29 -8.27
C TRP A 21 -1.14 36.40 -8.18
N GLU A 22 -0.40 35.34 -8.54
CA GLU A 22 1.07 35.35 -8.53
C GLU A 22 1.65 36.30 -9.57
N TYR A 23 1.07 36.39 -10.76
CA TYR A 23 1.44 37.41 -11.76
C TYR A 23 1.10 38.83 -11.31
N GLY A 24 -0.03 39.00 -10.67
CA GLY A 24 -0.44 40.28 -10.07
C GLY A 24 0.56 40.73 -8.99
N LEU A 25 0.99 39.80 -8.13
CA LEU A 25 2.01 40.08 -7.11
C LEU A 25 3.36 40.49 -7.73
N ALA A 26 3.78 39.84 -8.81
CA ALA A 26 4.98 40.18 -9.53
C ALA A 26 4.91 41.63 -10.12
N LEU A 27 3.77 42.02 -10.68
CA LEU A 27 3.51 43.35 -11.17
C LEU A 27 3.52 44.40 -10.04
N VAL A 28 2.86 44.14 -8.93
CA VAL A 28 2.85 45.04 -7.77
C VAL A 28 4.24 45.20 -7.20
N THR A 29 5.03 44.13 -7.10
CA THR A 29 6.42 44.17 -6.64
C THR A 29 7.27 45.02 -7.57
N PHE A 30 7.11 44.91 -8.89
CA PHE A 30 7.79 45.75 -9.88
C PHE A 30 7.44 47.21 -9.69
N LEU A 31 6.15 47.58 -9.57
CA LEU A 31 5.69 48.97 -9.40
C LEU A 31 6.24 49.58 -8.10
N PHE A 32 6.16 48.80 -7.02
CA PHE A 32 6.70 49.22 -5.71
C PHE A 32 8.24 49.46 -5.77
N ALA A 33 8.96 48.48 -6.30
CA ALA A 33 10.43 48.61 -6.48
C ALA A 33 10.80 49.77 -7.39
N SER A 34 10.02 50.05 -8.46
CA SER A 34 10.24 51.19 -9.35
C SER A 34 10.01 52.52 -8.62
N ALA A 35 8.97 52.63 -7.78
CA ALA A 35 8.75 53.81 -6.99
C ALA A 35 9.87 54.05 -5.97
N VAL A 36 10.33 53.02 -5.28
CA VAL A 36 11.46 53.07 -4.35
C VAL A 36 12.74 53.51 -5.10
N ASN A 37 13.00 52.91 -6.23
CA ASN A 37 14.18 53.23 -7.06
C ASN A 37 14.14 54.65 -7.60
N SER A 38 12.98 55.18 -7.98
CA SER A 38 12.82 56.59 -8.39
C SER A 38 13.16 57.57 -7.27
N TRP A 39 12.90 57.21 -6.03
CA TRP A 39 13.30 57.98 -4.87
C TRP A 39 14.78 57.85 -4.54
N LEU A 40 15.32 56.59 -4.63
CA LEU A 40 16.71 56.28 -4.34
C LEU A 40 17.69 56.84 -5.39
N GLN A 41 17.28 57.06 -6.65
CA GLN A 41 18.17 57.53 -7.73
C GLN A 41 18.86 58.86 -7.43
N GLN A 42 18.37 59.62 -6.47
CA GLN A 42 18.99 60.88 -6.01
C GLN A 42 20.27 60.63 -5.20
N TRP A 43 20.38 59.45 -4.59
CA TRP A 43 21.43 59.09 -3.64
C TRP A 43 22.38 58.04 -4.16
N ILE A 44 21.92 57.18 -5.07
CA ILE A 44 22.68 56.05 -5.60
C ILE A 44 22.70 56.07 -7.12
N GLY A 45 23.79 55.56 -7.68
CA GLY A 45 23.94 55.45 -9.13
C GLY A 45 22.97 54.40 -9.72
N TYR A 46 22.66 54.58 -11.02
CA TYR A 46 21.74 53.68 -11.75
C TYR A 46 22.14 52.19 -11.71
N GLN A 47 23.44 51.92 -11.52
CA GLN A 47 23.95 50.54 -11.38
C GLN A 47 23.51 49.88 -10.07
N ALA A 48 23.48 50.64 -8.95
CA ALA A 48 22.99 50.14 -7.68
C ALA A 48 21.46 49.90 -7.68
N ILE A 49 20.71 50.61 -8.50
CA ILE A 49 19.30 50.42 -8.73
C ILE A 49 18.99 48.99 -9.26
N ALA A 50 19.87 48.46 -10.13
CA ALA A 50 19.73 47.08 -10.61
C ALA A 50 19.78 46.07 -9.47
N LEU A 51 20.60 46.28 -8.43
CA LEU A 51 20.67 45.39 -7.25
C LEU A 51 19.43 45.44 -6.42
N VAL A 52 18.76 46.60 -6.30
CA VAL A 52 17.46 46.72 -5.59
C VAL A 52 16.38 45.93 -6.32
N TYR A 53 16.32 46.00 -7.64
CA TYR A 53 15.41 45.19 -8.44
C TYR A 53 15.72 43.68 -8.29
N LEU A 54 17.01 43.31 -8.33
CA LEU A 54 17.43 41.94 -8.14
C LEU A 54 16.98 41.40 -6.75
N LEU A 55 17.20 42.20 -5.70
CA LEU A 55 16.73 41.84 -4.35
C LEU A 55 15.20 41.64 -4.30
N ALA A 56 14.42 42.53 -4.93
CA ALA A 56 12.98 42.40 -5.01
C ALA A 56 12.56 41.09 -5.72
N VAL A 57 13.22 40.71 -6.82
CA VAL A 57 12.99 39.45 -7.54
C VAL A 57 13.36 38.25 -6.67
N VAL A 58 14.48 38.30 -5.95
CA VAL A 58 14.91 37.22 -5.03
C VAL A 58 13.90 37.01 -3.90
N LEU A 59 13.43 38.11 -3.28
CA LEU A 59 12.40 38.02 -2.25
C LEU A 59 11.09 37.49 -2.81
N LEU A 60 10.70 37.92 -3.99
CA LEU A 60 9.52 37.43 -4.69
C LEU A 60 9.61 35.92 -4.97
N ALA A 61 10.80 35.43 -5.35
CA ALA A 61 11.05 34.02 -5.61
C ALA A 61 10.79 33.11 -4.39
N LEU A 62 10.78 33.67 -3.17
CA LEU A 62 10.43 32.89 -1.97
C LEU A 62 8.94 32.60 -1.86
N PHE A 63 8.07 33.29 -2.59
CA PHE A 63 6.61 33.21 -2.41
C PHE A 63 5.85 32.69 -3.63
N ILE A 64 6.36 32.88 -4.86
CA ILE A 64 5.66 32.57 -6.11
C ILE A 64 6.36 31.50 -6.95
N GLY A 65 5.64 30.98 -7.95
CA GLY A 65 6.14 29.93 -8.83
C GLY A 65 7.09 30.45 -9.92
N ARG A 66 7.70 29.52 -10.70
CA ARG A 66 8.71 29.79 -11.72
C ARG A 66 8.26 30.78 -12.81
N GLY A 67 7.03 30.60 -13.34
CA GLY A 67 6.52 31.46 -14.41
C GLY A 67 6.42 32.94 -14.00
N PRO A 68 5.71 33.27 -12.91
CA PRO A 68 5.62 34.63 -12.36
C PRO A 68 6.98 35.24 -11.99
N ILE A 69 7.95 34.45 -11.51
CA ILE A 69 9.32 34.93 -11.22
C ILE A 69 9.99 35.39 -12.49
N LEU A 70 9.98 34.59 -13.58
CA LEU A 70 10.58 34.92 -14.85
C LEU A 70 9.92 36.18 -15.46
N PHE A 71 8.59 36.27 -15.34
CA PHE A 71 7.85 37.47 -15.75
C PHE A 71 8.29 38.71 -14.96
N GLY A 72 8.37 38.64 -13.64
CA GLY A 72 8.84 39.71 -12.77
C GLY A 72 10.27 40.11 -13.08
N THR A 73 11.16 39.12 -13.36
CA THR A 73 12.55 39.34 -13.77
C THR A 73 12.63 40.11 -15.10
N ALA A 74 11.86 39.68 -16.09
CA ALA A 74 11.84 40.38 -17.38
C ALA A 74 11.33 41.82 -17.23
N LEU A 75 10.25 42.00 -16.43
CA LEU A 75 9.67 43.31 -16.21
C LEU A 75 10.62 44.28 -15.47
N THR A 76 11.29 43.78 -14.42
CA THR A 76 12.28 44.60 -13.66
C THR A 76 13.54 44.92 -14.50
N ALA A 77 14.01 43.98 -15.31
CA ALA A 77 15.13 44.21 -16.20
C ALA A 77 14.83 45.27 -17.30
N LEU A 78 13.64 45.14 -17.93
CA LEU A 78 13.17 46.12 -18.91
C LEU A 78 12.91 47.49 -18.24
N GLY A 79 12.33 47.52 -17.07
CA GLY A 79 12.10 48.75 -16.29
C GLY A 79 13.41 49.43 -15.90
N TRP A 80 14.41 48.69 -15.43
CA TRP A 80 15.71 49.21 -15.12
C TRP A 80 16.37 49.85 -16.39
N ASN A 81 16.37 49.12 -17.50
CA ASN A 81 16.96 49.64 -18.75
C ASN A 81 16.23 50.92 -19.23
N PHE A 82 14.92 50.92 -19.26
CA PHE A 82 14.12 52.02 -19.80
C PHE A 82 14.14 53.30 -18.94
N PHE A 83 13.98 53.16 -17.62
CA PHE A 83 13.83 54.31 -16.71
C PHE A 83 15.15 54.84 -16.15
N PHE A 84 16.20 54.00 -16.03
CA PHE A 84 17.38 54.35 -15.24
C PHE A 84 18.69 54.35 -16.04
N VAL A 85 18.83 53.55 -17.12
CA VAL A 85 20.06 53.49 -17.92
C VAL A 85 20.10 54.65 -18.94
N PRO A 86 21.17 55.45 -19.00
CA PRO A 86 21.32 56.51 -20.02
C PRO A 86 21.55 55.90 -21.44
N PRO A 87 20.92 56.44 -22.52
CA PRO A 87 19.93 57.52 -22.54
C PRO A 87 18.57 57.03 -22.05
N ARG A 88 17.99 57.71 -21.05
CA ARG A 88 16.70 57.31 -20.45
C ARG A 88 15.56 57.32 -21.46
N TYR A 89 14.51 56.55 -21.19
CA TYR A 89 13.32 56.38 -22.04
C TYR A 89 13.64 55.78 -23.42
N SER A 90 14.75 55.02 -23.49
CA SER A 90 15.21 54.31 -24.69
C SER A 90 15.58 52.87 -24.29
N PHE A 91 15.35 51.93 -25.20
CA PHE A 91 15.85 50.57 -25.03
C PHE A 91 17.25 50.35 -25.58
N HIS A 92 17.92 51.43 -26.00
CA HIS A 92 19.26 51.35 -26.52
C HIS A 92 20.31 51.30 -25.39
N ILE A 93 21.08 50.22 -25.33
CA ILE A 93 22.16 50.05 -24.35
C ILE A 93 23.48 50.38 -25.05
N ALA A 94 24.01 51.56 -24.81
CA ALA A 94 25.23 52.02 -25.48
C ALA A 94 26.50 51.38 -24.86
N GLY A 95 26.54 51.24 -23.54
CA GLY A 95 27.72 50.75 -22.83
C GLY A 95 27.87 49.24 -22.84
N THR A 96 29.09 48.72 -23.10
CA THR A 96 29.41 47.30 -22.97
C THR A 96 29.20 46.80 -21.52
N TYR A 97 29.49 47.64 -20.54
CA TYR A 97 29.32 47.36 -19.14
C TYR A 97 27.84 47.11 -18.76
N ASP A 98 26.94 47.96 -19.28
CA ASP A 98 25.49 47.83 -19.02
C ASP A 98 24.90 46.56 -19.66
N LYS A 99 25.42 46.17 -20.84
CA LYS A 99 25.06 44.90 -21.49
C LYS A 99 25.47 43.70 -20.62
N MET A 100 26.68 43.71 -20.08
CA MET A 100 27.16 42.68 -19.19
C MET A 100 26.33 42.63 -17.88
N MET A 101 26.00 43.76 -17.29
CA MET A 101 25.13 43.84 -16.12
C MET A 101 23.75 43.22 -16.39
N LEU A 102 23.15 43.51 -17.53
CA LEU A 102 21.86 42.94 -17.90
C LEU A 102 21.93 41.42 -18.03
N VAL A 103 22.96 40.90 -18.69
CA VAL A 103 23.16 39.44 -18.81
C VAL A 103 23.36 38.80 -17.45
N MET A 104 24.20 39.38 -16.58
CA MET A 104 24.42 38.88 -15.22
C MET A 104 23.14 38.93 -14.37
N TYR A 105 22.36 40.00 -14.53
CA TYR A 105 21.06 40.12 -13.84
C TYR A 105 20.13 38.95 -14.19
N PHE A 106 19.94 38.65 -15.47
CA PHE A 106 19.14 37.54 -15.92
C PHE A 106 19.70 36.19 -15.45
N PHE A 107 21.01 36.01 -15.56
CA PHE A 107 21.67 34.77 -15.13
C PHE A 107 21.42 34.49 -13.64
N VAL A 108 21.66 35.49 -12.79
CA VAL A 108 21.45 35.35 -11.34
C VAL A 108 19.97 35.11 -11.01
N ALA A 109 19.05 35.86 -11.61
CA ALA A 109 17.64 35.74 -11.38
C ALA A 109 17.10 34.36 -11.81
N VAL A 110 17.50 33.85 -12.98
CA VAL A 110 17.10 32.52 -13.47
C VAL A 110 17.69 31.43 -12.57
N THR A 111 18.95 31.55 -12.16
CA THR A 111 19.60 30.58 -11.27
C THR A 111 18.88 30.49 -9.92
N ILE A 112 18.52 31.64 -9.34
CA ILE A 112 17.79 31.68 -8.06
C ILE A 112 16.38 31.07 -8.22
N ALA A 113 15.68 31.41 -9.32
CA ALA A 113 14.35 30.85 -9.60
C ALA A 113 14.41 29.33 -9.73
N GLU A 114 15.38 28.80 -10.44
CA GLU A 114 15.56 27.35 -10.60
C GLU A 114 15.93 26.67 -9.28
N LEU A 115 16.89 27.24 -8.54
CA LEU A 115 17.32 26.70 -7.25
C LEU A 115 16.15 26.66 -6.24
N THR A 116 15.40 27.75 -6.13
CA THR A 116 14.24 27.83 -5.23
C THR A 116 13.17 26.81 -5.60
N THR A 117 12.89 26.62 -6.88
CA THR A 117 11.92 25.64 -7.37
C THR A 117 12.36 24.21 -7.02
N ARG A 118 13.63 23.89 -7.24
CA ARG A 118 14.18 22.56 -6.89
C ARG A 118 14.14 22.30 -5.38
N LEU A 119 14.51 23.27 -4.57
CA LEU A 119 14.48 23.13 -3.11
C LEU A 119 13.05 22.92 -2.59
N ARG A 120 12.05 23.61 -3.14
CA ARG A 120 10.64 23.40 -2.78
C ARG A 120 10.16 22.00 -3.16
N ALA A 121 10.43 21.58 -4.41
CA ALA A 121 10.05 20.25 -4.87
C ALA A 121 10.66 19.14 -4.01
N SER A 122 11.94 19.28 -3.65
CA SER A 122 12.62 18.33 -2.76
C SER A 122 12.00 18.29 -1.35
N ARG A 123 11.68 19.46 -0.77
CA ARG A 123 11.01 19.53 0.55
C ARG A 123 9.61 18.92 0.53
N GLU A 124 8.83 19.20 -0.50
CA GLU A 124 7.50 18.62 -0.65
C GLU A 124 7.54 17.08 -0.79
N ALA A 125 8.51 16.58 -1.55
CA ALA A 125 8.72 15.14 -1.69
C ALA A 125 9.12 14.50 -0.34
N GLU A 126 10.00 15.15 0.42
CA GLU A 126 10.41 14.69 1.74
C GLU A 126 9.24 14.68 2.75
N ILE A 127 8.44 15.75 2.78
CA ILE A 127 7.25 15.83 3.65
C ILE A 127 6.25 14.73 3.29
N ARG A 128 5.96 14.52 2.00
CA ARG A 128 5.07 13.45 1.56
C ARG A 128 5.59 12.07 1.98
N SER A 129 6.88 11.82 1.77
CA SER A 129 7.50 10.56 2.17
C SER A 129 7.41 10.32 3.69
N ARG A 130 7.66 11.36 4.50
CA ARG A 130 7.53 11.27 5.96
C ARG A 130 6.09 11.00 6.41
N LEU A 131 5.11 11.72 5.85
CA LEU A 131 3.69 11.52 6.17
C LEU A 131 3.21 10.12 5.81
N THR A 132 3.64 9.60 4.64
CA THR A 132 3.33 8.23 4.24
C THR A 132 3.94 7.22 5.21
N ALA A 133 5.22 7.37 5.54
CA ALA A 133 5.91 6.47 6.48
C ALA A 133 5.30 6.51 7.89
N GLU A 134 4.88 7.69 8.36
CA GLU A 134 4.23 7.84 9.68
C GLU A 134 2.83 7.21 9.69
N SER A 135 2.02 7.44 8.65
CA SER A 135 0.72 6.80 8.48
C SER A 135 0.84 5.28 8.45
N GLU A 136 1.83 4.77 7.73
CA GLU A 136 2.14 3.36 7.68
C GLU A 136 2.54 2.80 9.05
N ARG A 137 3.40 3.49 9.78
CA ARG A 137 3.84 3.09 11.13
C ARG A 137 2.67 3.04 12.11
N LEU A 138 1.82 4.05 12.10
CA LEU A 138 0.61 4.10 12.93
C LEU A 138 -0.33 2.94 12.59
N GLY A 139 -0.57 2.70 11.31
CA GLY A 139 -1.41 1.57 10.86
C GLY A 139 -0.89 0.23 11.39
N ARG A 140 0.42 -0.04 11.29
CA ARG A 140 1.03 -1.28 11.86
C ARG A 140 0.84 -1.40 13.36
N THR A 141 1.13 -0.33 14.09
CA THR A 141 1.04 -0.33 15.56
C THR A 141 -0.39 -0.58 16.00
N LEU A 142 -1.35 0.10 15.39
CA LEU A 142 -2.78 -0.06 15.70
C LEU A 142 -3.27 -1.48 15.38
N LEU A 143 -2.95 -2.02 14.21
CA LEU A 143 -3.35 -3.37 13.83
C LEU A 143 -2.77 -4.44 14.75
N ASN A 144 -1.51 -4.29 15.19
CA ASN A 144 -0.89 -5.22 16.11
C ASN A 144 -1.48 -5.11 17.52
N SER A 145 -1.71 -3.89 18.02
CA SER A 145 -2.33 -3.66 19.33
C SER A 145 -3.76 -4.19 19.37
N VAL A 146 -4.60 -3.84 18.38
CA VAL A 146 -5.98 -4.34 18.27
C VAL A 146 -6.01 -5.87 18.17
N SER A 147 -5.06 -6.48 17.43
CA SER A 147 -4.94 -7.93 17.33
C SER A 147 -4.74 -8.57 18.69
N HIS A 148 -3.82 -8.01 19.48
CA HIS A 148 -3.50 -8.54 20.80
C HIS A 148 -4.66 -8.33 21.78
N GLU A 149 -5.26 -7.14 21.77
CA GLU A 149 -6.35 -6.77 22.66
C GLU A 149 -7.66 -7.53 22.38
N LEU A 150 -7.90 -7.94 21.14
CA LEU A 150 -9.04 -8.80 20.79
C LEU A 150 -8.78 -10.28 21.11
N ARG A 151 -7.55 -10.75 20.97
CA ARG A 151 -7.19 -12.15 21.25
C ARG A 151 -7.34 -12.51 22.73
N THR A 152 -6.96 -11.61 23.63
CA THR A 152 -6.98 -11.84 25.08
C THR A 152 -8.39 -12.14 25.63
N PRO A 153 -9.42 -11.30 25.40
CA PRO A 153 -10.76 -11.60 25.88
C PRO A 153 -11.37 -12.84 25.20
N LEU A 154 -11.08 -13.08 23.93
CA LEU A 154 -11.54 -14.27 23.23
C LEU A 154 -10.92 -15.55 23.83
N ALA A 155 -9.62 -15.52 24.15
CA ALA A 155 -8.98 -16.65 24.84
C ALA A 155 -9.57 -16.89 26.23
N ALA A 156 -9.91 -15.84 26.97
CA ALA A 156 -10.57 -15.95 28.27
C ALA A 156 -11.96 -16.59 28.16
N ILE A 157 -12.76 -16.19 27.17
CA ILE A 157 -14.08 -16.77 26.91
C ILE A 157 -13.95 -18.26 26.53
N THR A 158 -13.01 -18.56 25.62
CA THR A 158 -12.74 -19.95 25.21
C THR A 158 -12.31 -20.81 26.42
N SER A 159 -11.41 -20.32 27.26
CA SER A 159 -10.93 -21.01 28.46
C SER A 159 -12.07 -21.24 29.47
N ALA A 160 -12.93 -20.25 29.69
CA ALA A 160 -14.07 -20.37 30.57
C ALA A 160 -15.09 -21.42 30.04
N ALA A 161 -15.38 -21.41 28.74
CA ALA A 161 -16.25 -22.40 28.10
C ALA A 161 -15.69 -23.81 28.24
N HIS A 162 -14.40 -24.03 27.94
CA HIS A 162 -13.75 -25.33 28.14
C HIS A 162 -13.77 -25.80 29.62
N THR A 163 -13.58 -24.88 30.57
CA THR A 163 -13.63 -25.20 31.99
C THR A 163 -15.03 -25.62 32.40
N LEU A 164 -16.07 -24.94 31.89
CA LEU A 164 -17.45 -25.31 32.10
C LEU A 164 -17.76 -26.68 31.47
N GLN A 165 -17.29 -26.94 30.26
CA GLN A 165 -17.51 -28.24 29.58
C GLN A 165 -16.84 -29.40 30.31
N ALA A 166 -15.70 -29.17 30.95
CA ALA A 166 -15.01 -30.18 31.77
C ALA A 166 -15.68 -30.43 33.11
N ALA A 167 -16.60 -29.58 33.54
CA ALA A 167 -17.33 -29.75 34.79
C ALA A 167 -18.36 -30.88 34.66
N SER A 168 -18.28 -31.91 35.50
CA SER A 168 -19.03 -33.15 35.42
C SER A 168 -20.54 -33.07 35.77
N SER A 169 -21.09 -31.87 35.97
CA SER A 169 -22.43 -31.65 36.48
C SER A 169 -23.36 -30.81 35.59
N LEU A 170 -22.99 -30.61 34.31
CA LEU A 170 -23.82 -29.82 33.40
C LEU A 170 -25.05 -30.59 32.94
N SER A 171 -26.23 -29.94 32.97
CA SER A 171 -27.41 -30.45 32.31
C SER A 171 -27.23 -30.46 30.76
N PRO A 172 -28.03 -31.28 30.04
CA PRO A 172 -27.94 -31.30 28.57
C PRO A 172 -28.10 -29.93 27.94
N ILE A 173 -29.00 -29.09 28.44
CA ILE A 173 -29.22 -27.71 27.97
C ILE A 173 -27.94 -26.84 28.19
N GLN A 174 -27.28 -27.00 29.32
CA GLN A 174 -26.04 -26.26 29.63
C GLN A 174 -24.89 -26.72 28.74
N GLN A 175 -24.80 -28.01 28.42
CA GLN A 175 -23.82 -28.55 27.48
C GLN A 175 -24.01 -27.95 26.08
N ASP A 176 -25.24 -27.87 25.58
CA ASP A 176 -25.59 -27.27 24.31
C ASP A 176 -25.22 -25.77 24.27
N LEU A 177 -25.54 -25.04 25.35
CA LEU A 177 -25.20 -23.62 25.46
C LEU A 177 -23.66 -23.37 25.47
N VAL A 178 -22.91 -24.20 26.19
CA VAL A 178 -21.43 -24.10 26.21
C VAL A 178 -20.86 -24.40 24.82
N ALA A 179 -21.35 -25.42 24.13
CA ALA A 179 -20.94 -25.77 22.79
C ALA A 179 -21.26 -24.62 21.79
N GLU A 180 -22.40 -23.95 21.96
CA GLU A 180 -22.75 -22.78 21.14
C GLU A 180 -21.81 -21.59 21.42
N ILE A 181 -21.48 -21.30 22.68
CA ILE A 181 -20.51 -20.26 23.07
C ILE A 181 -19.14 -20.54 22.45
N GLU A 182 -18.64 -21.76 22.52
CA GLU A 182 -17.36 -22.17 21.92
C GLU A 182 -17.37 -21.98 20.39
N SER A 183 -18.44 -22.44 19.74
CA SER A 183 -18.61 -22.28 18.29
C SER A 183 -18.63 -20.82 17.88
N ALA A 184 -19.35 -19.95 18.60
CA ALA A 184 -19.45 -18.53 18.35
C ALA A 184 -18.10 -17.83 18.57
N THR A 185 -17.39 -18.18 19.65
CA THR A 185 -16.07 -17.60 20.00
C THR A 185 -15.03 -17.99 18.97
N ASN A 186 -15.00 -19.27 18.55
CA ASN A 186 -14.10 -19.75 17.51
C ASN A 186 -14.37 -19.08 16.16
N ARG A 187 -15.62 -18.83 15.81
CA ARG A 187 -16.02 -18.10 14.60
C ARG A 187 -15.58 -16.64 14.68
N LEU A 188 -15.76 -15.98 15.82
CA LEU A 188 -15.34 -14.59 16.01
C LEU A 188 -13.82 -14.46 15.92
N ASN A 189 -13.08 -15.36 16.56
CA ASN A 189 -11.61 -15.36 16.50
C ASN A 189 -11.10 -15.48 15.05
N ARG A 190 -11.67 -16.40 14.25
CA ARG A 190 -11.34 -16.54 12.83
C ARG A 190 -11.66 -15.28 12.02
N THR A 191 -12.80 -14.66 12.29
CA THR A 191 -13.19 -13.41 11.63
C THR A 191 -12.20 -12.29 11.93
N VAL A 192 -11.84 -12.11 13.20
CA VAL A 192 -10.85 -11.13 13.64
C VAL A 192 -9.49 -11.38 12.97
N GLN A 193 -9.00 -12.63 12.99
CA GLN A 193 -7.74 -12.99 12.34
C GLN A 193 -7.76 -12.70 10.83
N SER A 194 -8.87 -13.02 10.16
CA SER A 194 -9.03 -12.74 8.73
C SER A 194 -9.05 -11.25 8.42
N LEU A 195 -9.75 -10.43 9.22
CA LEU A 195 -9.76 -8.98 9.07
C LEU A 195 -8.36 -8.36 9.25
N LEU A 196 -7.64 -8.80 10.28
CA LEU A 196 -6.29 -8.32 10.57
C LEU A 196 -5.28 -8.74 9.48
N SER A 197 -5.40 -9.96 8.97
CA SER A 197 -4.58 -10.45 7.85
C SER A 197 -4.86 -9.66 6.57
N ALA A 198 -6.14 -9.42 6.25
CA ALA A 198 -6.54 -8.60 5.11
C ALA A 198 -6.05 -7.14 5.25
N ALA A 199 -6.14 -6.56 6.45
CA ALA A 199 -5.65 -5.21 6.71
C ALA A 199 -4.11 -5.10 6.54
N ARG A 200 -3.35 -6.13 6.98
CA ARG A 200 -1.89 -6.21 6.74
C ARG A 200 -1.55 -6.31 5.26
N LEU A 201 -2.33 -7.07 4.48
CA LEU A 201 -2.16 -7.19 3.04
C LEU A 201 -2.41 -5.86 2.33
N HIS A 202 -3.54 -5.20 2.62
CA HIS A 202 -3.90 -3.92 1.99
C HIS A 202 -2.94 -2.78 2.31
N SER A 203 -2.33 -2.81 3.49
CA SER A 203 -1.34 -1.80 3.87
C SER A 203 0.03 -2.00 3.22
N GLY A 204 0.24 -3.05 2.43
CA GLY A 204 1.53 -3.38 1.81
C GLY A 204 2.64 -3.76 2.81
N HIS A 205 2.28 -4.04 4.07
CA HIS A 205 3.24 -4.22 5.16
C HIS A 205 3.59 -5.68 5.45
N LEU A 206 3.03 -6.60 4.68
CA LEU A 206 3.37 -8.01 4.83
C LEU A 206 4.80 -8.24 4.33
N ARG A 207 5.70 -8.58 5.24
CA ARG A 207 7.07 -9.01 4.93
C ARG A 207 7.22 -10.46 5.37
N PRO A 208 7.15 -11.42 4.44
CA PRO A 208 7.33 -12.82 4.76
C PRO A 208 8.74 -13.10 5.32
N ASN A 209 8.82 -13.91 6.35
CA ASN A 209 10.09 -14.44 6.85
C ASN A 209 10.43 -15.73 6.08
N LEU A 210 11.08 -15.59 4.93
CA LEU A 210 11.39 -16.71 4.04
C LEU A 210 12.55 -17.52 4.59
N VAL A 211 12.24 -18.70 5.12
CA VAL A 211 13.20 -19.71 5.61
C VAL A 211 13.01 -21.02 4.84
N TRP A 212 13.97 -21.95 4.94
CA TRP A 212 13.83 -23.28 4.35
C TRP A 212 12.85 -24.12 5.18
N CYS A 213 11.68 -24.42 4.60
CA CYS A 213 10.57 -25.11 5.24
C CYS A 213 10.36 -26.50 4.62
N ASP A 214 10.09 -27.49 5.45
CA ASP A 214 9.46 -28.74 5.02
C ASP A 214 7.95 -28.49 4.88
N MET A 215 7.45 -28.55 3.65
CA MET A 215 6.03 -28.36 3.37
C MET A 215 5.15 -29.49 3.92
N SER A 216 5.71 -30.67 4.16
CA SER A 216 5.00 -31.77 4.85
C SER A 216 4.72 -31.39 6.31
N ASP A 217 5.61 -30.66 6.96
CA ASP A 217 5.38 -30.15 8.32
C ASP A 217 4.31 -29.05 8.33
N VAL A 218 4.33 -28.16 7.36
CA VAL A 218 3.30 -27.12 7.17
C VAL A 218 1.92 -27.76 6.99
N ILE A 219 1.80 -28.74 6.09
CA ILE A 219 0.54 -29.46 5.84
C ILE A 219 0.07 -30.17 7.10
N ARG A 220 0.97 -30.87 7.82
CA ARG A 220 0.63 -31.52 9.09
C ARG A 220 0.16 -30.54 10.17
N ALA A 221 0.79 -29.37 10.26
CA ALA A 221 0.39 -28.32 11.19
C ALA A 221 -1.01 -27.79 10.85
N ALA A 222 -1.26 -27.49 9.58
CA ALA A 222 -2.57 -27.03 9.11
C ALA A 222 -3.68 -28.06 9.35
N LEU A 223 -3.42 -29.35 9.10
CA LEU A 223 -4.38 -30.45 9.38
C LEU A 223 -4.68 -30.55 10.87
N ARG A 224 -3.67 -30.50 11.75
CA ARG A 224 -3.88 -30.50 13.20
C ARG A 224 -4.68 -29.29 13.67
N GLY A 225 -4.32 -28.10 13.21
CA GLY A 225 -5.01 -26.86 13.55
C GLY A 225 -6.46 -26.78 13.05
N SER A 226 -6.77 -27.54 12.00
CA SER A 226 -8.12 -27.58 11.39
C SER A 226 -8.95 -28.81 11.80
N ALA A 227 -8.41 -29.73 12.60
CA ALA A 227 -9.03 -31.04 12.89
C ALA A 227 -10.48 -30.92 13.33
N GLN A 228 -10.80 -29.99 14.23
CA GLN A 228 -12.15 -29.75 14.72
C GLN A 228 -13.11 -29.27 13.61
N LEU A 229 -12.63 -28.49 12.65
CA LEU A 229 -13.42 -27.97 11.53
C LEU A 229 -13.61 -28.98 10.42
N LEU A 230 -12.69 -29.93 10.32
CA LEU A 230 -12.73 -31.06 9.38
C LEU A 230 -13.49 -32.26 9.92
N THR A 231 -14.04 -32.15 11.14
CA THR A 231 -14.89 -33.21 11.73
C THR A 231 -16.08 -33.52 10.81
N GLY A 232 -16.20 -34.77 10.39
CA GLY A 232 -17.18 -35.18 9.40
C GLY A 232 -16.75 -35.13 7.94
N HIS A 233 -15.52 -34.72 7.63
CA HIS A 233 -14.92 -34.79 6.31
C HIS A 233 -13.66 -35.68 6.35
N PRO A 234 -13.63 -36.83 5.65
CA PRO A 234 -12.39 -37.59 5.48
C PRO A 234 -11.35 -36.75 4.75
N VAL A 235 -10.15 -36.65 5.31
CA VAL A 235 -9.06 -35.93 4.64
C VAL A 235 -8.04 -36.95 4.12
N GLU A 236 -7.87 -36.95 2.80
CA GLU A 236 -6.92 -37.81 2.10
C GLU A 236 -5.66 -37.02 1.77
N ASN A 237 -4.57 -37.35 2.46
CA ASN A 237 -3.28 -36.70 2.23
C ASN A 237 -2.41 -37.57 1.29
N HIS A 238 -2.29 -37.15 0.05
CA HIS A 238 -1.49 -37.80 -0.99
C HIS A 238 -0.15 -37.12 -1.23
N THR A 239 0.35 -36.36 -0.24
CA THR A 239 1.65 -35.68 -0.33
C THR A 239 2.78 -36.72 -0.46
N LEU A 240 3.59 -36.58 -1.47
CA LEU A 240 4.71 -37.49 -1.72
C LEU A 240 5.76 -37.36 -0.59
N PRO A 241 6.35 -38.47 -0.15
CA PRO A 241 7.46 -38.44 0.79
C PRO A 241 8.74 -37.89 0.11
N GLY A 242 9.61 -37.26 0.90
CA GLY A 242 10.92 -36.79 0.40
C GLY A 242 10.86 -35.54 -0.45
N LEU A 243 9.84 -34.69 -0.27
CA LEU A 243 9.77 -33.38 -0.91
C LEU A 243 10.97 -32.51 -0.52
N PRO A 244 11.53 -31.71 -1.44
CA PRO A 244 12.61 -30.79 -1.13
C PRO A 244 12.11 -29.68 -0.19
N LEU A 245 13.03 -29.08 0.53
CA LEU A 245 12.75 -27.87 1.30
C LEU A 245 12.41 -26.71 0.35
N VAL A 246 11.43 -25.91 0.75
CA VAL A 246 10.97 -24.75 -0.01
C VAL A 246 11.26 -23.48 0.79
N ARG A 247 11.71 -22.45 0.11
CA ARG A 247 11.93 -21.16 0.76
C ARG A 247 10.61 -20.43 0.94
N ALA A 248 10.03 -20.49 2.15
CA ALA A 248 8.71 -19.96 2.47
C ALA A 248 8.63 -19.47 3.92
N ASP A 249 7.56 -18.74 4.23
CA ASP A 249 7.18 -18.41 5.60
C ASP A 249 6.23 -19.50 6.12
N PHE A 250 6.68 -20.25 7.11
CA PHE A 250 5.94 -21.37 7.68
C PHE A 250 4.53 -20.97 8.15
N VAL A 251 4.43 -19.84 8.88
CA VAL A 251 3.16 -19.40 9.48
C VAL A 251 2.16 -18.94 8.40
N LEU A 252 2.66 -18.22 7.39
CA LEU A 252 1.80 -17.79 6.29
C LEU A 252 1.32 -18.99 5.45
N MET A 253 2.19 -19.96 5.20
CA MET A 253 1.82 -21.17 4.45
C MET A 253 0.87 -22.08 5.24
N GLU A 254 1.06 -22.23 6.54
CA GLU A 254 0.11 -22.93 7.40
C GLU A 254 -1.27 -22.28 7.31
N GLN A 255 -1.35 -20.96 7.35
CA GLN A 255 -2.62 -20.23 7.22
C GLN A 255 -3.23 -20.36 5.81
N VAL A 256 -2.41 -20.38 4.75
CA VAL A 256 -2.86 -20.66 3.38
C VAL A 256 -3.54 -22.02 3.30
N VAL A 257 -2.85 -23.09 3.73
CA VAL A 257 -3.39 -24.45 3.70
C VAL A 257 -4.65 -24.59 4.57
N THR A 258 -4.62 -24.00 5.77
CA THR A 258 -5.79 -23.96 6.68
C THR A 258 -7.00 -23.31 6.02
N ASN A 259 -6.83 -22.14 5.38
CA ASN A 259 -7.93 -21.45 4.69
C ASN A 259 -8.51 -22.28 3.54
N LEU A 260 -7.67 -22.99 2.77
CA LEU A 260 -8.12 -23.87 1.69
C LEU A 260 -8.88 -25.06 2.22
N LEU A 261 -8.39 -25.73 3.28
CA LEU A 261 -9.06 -26.87 3.93
C LEU A 261 -10.42 -26.47 4.52
N VAL A 262 -10.46 -25.33 5.23
CA VAL A 262 -11.71 -24.80 5.79
C VAL A 262 -12.70 -24.43 4.69
N ASN A 263 -12.22 -23.83 3.60
CA ASN A 263 -13.06 -23.52 2.45
C ASN A 263 -13.69 -24.80 1.86
N ALA A 264 -12.89 -25.84 1.67
CA ALA A 264 -13.36 -27.14 1.21
C ALA A 264 -14.43 -27.71 2.15
N ALA A 265 -14.20 -27.74 3.47
CA ALA A 265 -15.16 -28.26 4.45
C ALA A 265 -16.47 -27.47 4.49
N VAL A 266 -16.44 -26.14 4.36
CA VAL A 266 -17.65 -25.30 4.37
C VAL A 266 -18.50 -25.49 3.12
N HIS A 267 -17.86 -25.71 1.96
CA HIS A 267 -18.54 -25.76 0.66
C HIS A 267 -18.88 -27.17 0.17
N THR A 268 -18.52 -28.19 0.95
CA THR A 268 -18.91 -29.58 0.64
C THR A 268 -19.96 -30.11 1.61
N PRO A 269 -20.76 -31.12 1.22
CA PRO A 269 -21.62 -31.86 2.16
C PRO A 269 -20.79 -32.66 3.18
N PRO A 270 -21.30 -32.85 4.42
CA PRO A 270 -20.66 -33.74 5.38
C PRO A 270 -20.45 -35.15 4.80
N GLY A 271 -19.36 -35.79 5.19
CA GLY A 271 -18.97 -37.13 4.66
C GLY A 271 -18.23 -37.11 3.34
N THR A 272 -18.10 -35.93 2.71
CA THR A 272 -17.38 -35.82 1.45
C THR A 272 -15.89 -35.72 1.69
N PRO A 273 -15.03 -36.48 0.96
CA PRO A 273 -13.58 -36.42 1.13
C PRO A 273 -12.99 -35.09 0.62
N ILE A 274 -11.99 -34.62 1.34
CA ILE A 274 -11.14 -33.49 0.97
C ILE A 274 -9.75 -34.07 0.68
N GLU A 275 -9.22 -33.81 -0.51
CA GLU A 275 -7.92 -34.32 -0.92
C GLU A 275 -6.89 -33.19 -0.82
N ILE A 276 -5.69 -33.49 -0.29
CA ILE A 276 -4.53 -32.60 -0.33
C ILE A 276 -3.35 -33.38 -0.91
N VAL A 277 -2.66 -32.75 -1.85
CA VAL A 277 -1.46 -33.30 -2.47
C VAL A 277 -0.42 -32.23 -2.63
N ALA A 278 0.84 -32.60 -2.45
CA ALA A 278 1.97 -31.73 -2.75
C ALA A 278 3.05 -32.49 -3.54
N TRP A 279 3.61 -31.85 -4.56
CA TRP A 279 4.65 -32.42 -5.40
C TRP A 279 5.54 -31.32 -6.00
N VAL A 280 6.61 -31.71 -6.64
CA VAL A 280 7.49 -30.83 -7.40
C VAL A 280 7.40 -31.14 -8.86
N GLU A 281 7.29 -30.10 -9.69
CA GLU A 281 7.33 -30.18 -11.14
C GLU A 281 8.35 -29.17 -11.68
N GLY A 282 9.52 -29.68 -12.08
CA GLY A 282 10.64 -28.84 -12.48
C GLY A 282 11.09 -27.91 -11.34
N THR A 283 11.01 -26.60 -11.55
CA THR A 283 11.37 -25.58 -10.56
C THR A 283 10.18 -25.08 -9.74
N LYS A 284 9.03 -25.76 -9.83
CA LYS A 284 7.81 -25.37 -9.15
C LYS A 284 7.45 -26.37 -8.06
N PHE A 285 7.16 -25.87 -6.88
CA PHE A 285 6.53 -26.62 -5.80
C PHE A 285 5.04 -26.35 -5.82
N LEU A 286 4.23 -27.39 -5.87
CA LEU A 286 2.78 -27.30 -6.01
C LEU A 286 2.11 -27.93 -4.80
N ILE A 287 1.07 -27.25 -4.28
CA ILE A 287 0.12 -27.79 -3.29
C ILE A 287 -1.28 -27.65 -3.88
N GLU A 288 -2.01 -28.75 -3.96
CA GLU A 288 -3.43 -28.73 -4.32
C GLU A 288 -4.30 -29.20 -3.18
N VAL A 289 -5.40 -28.44 -2.97
CA VAL A 289 -6.52 -28.85 -2.11
C VAL A 289 -7.74 -28.99 -2.99
N ALA A 290 -8.30 -30.19 -3.03
CA ALA A 290 -9.43 -30.53 -3.87
C ALA A 290 -10.64 -30.97 -3.02
N ASP A 291 -11.80 -30.46 -3.39
CA ASP A 291 -13.08 -30.84 -2.81
C ASP A 291 -14.00 -31.56 -3.85
N ARG A 292 -15.12 -32.08 -3.39
CA ARG A 292 -16.17 -32.65 -4.23
C ARG A 292 -17.52 -31.97 -4.02
N GLY A 293 -17.48 -30.63 -3.84
CA GLY A 293 -18.67 -29.80 -3.68
C GLY A 293 -19.33 -29.44 -5.02
N ALA A 294 -20.08 -28.37 -5.04
CA ALA A 294 -20.80 -27.88 -6.21
C ALA A 294 -19.86 -27.30 -7.30
N GLY A 295 -18.57 -27.09 -6.98
CA GLY A 295 -17.64 -26.42 -7.86
C GLY A 295 -17.84 -24.90 -7.89
N LEU A 296 -17.14 -24.25 -8.85
CA LEU A 296 -17.12 -22.81 -9.03
C LEU A 296 -17.85 -22.43 -10.32
N PRO A 297 -18.65 -21.35 -10.34
CA PRO A 297 -19.17 -20.83 -11.59
C PRO A 297 -18.01 -20.44 -12.53
N PRO A 298 -18.04 -20.84 -13.82
CA PRO A 298 -16.91 -20.63 -14.74
C PRO A 298 -16.44 -19.19 -14.85
N GLU A 299 -17.38 -18.24 -14.78
CA GLU A 299 -17.10 -16.79 -14.90
C GLU A 299 -16.55 -16.16 -13.62
N GLN A 300 -16.42 -16.94 -12.53
CA GLN A 300 -16.03 -16.41 -11.22
C GLN A 300 -14.70 -16.97 -10.70
N THR A 301 -14.07 -17.87 -11.41
CA THR A 301 -12.83 -18.54 -10.97
C THR A 301 -11.67 -17.60 -10.65
N GLU A 302 -11.60 -16.43 -11.27
CA GLU A 302 -10.63 -15.39 -10.93
C GLU A 302 -11.13 -14.47 -9.81
N ARG A 303 -12.44 -14.17 -9.82
CA ARG A 303 -13.05 -13.22 -8.88
C ARG A 303 -13.23 -13.75 -7.46
N ILE A 304 -13.18 -15.05 -7.27
CA ILE A 304 -13.27 -15.67 -5.92
C ILE A 304 -12.14 -15.24 -4.98
N PHE A 305 -11.04 -14.71 -5.53
CA PHE A 305 -9.91 -14.17 -4.77
C PHE A 305 -10.07 -12.68 -4.42
N ASP A 306 -11.10 -12.00 -4.96
CA ASP A 306 -11.37 -10.60 -4.65
C ASP A 306 -11.87 -10.45 -3.21
N SER A 307 -11.50 -9.35 -2.54
CA SER A 307 -11.91 -9.08 -1.16
C SER A 307 -13.42 -8.98 -1.03
N PHE A 308 -13.98 -9.66 -0.02
CA PHE A 308 -15.41 -9.72 0.28
C PHE A 308 -16.28 -10.36 -0.82
N HIS A 309 -15.67 -10.94 -1.84
CA HIS A 309 -16.42 -11.62 -2.89
C HIS A 309 -16.99 -12.94 -2.37
N ARG A 310 -18.25 -13.19 -2.71
CA ARG A 310 -18.96 -14.44 -2.40
C ARG A 310 -19.77 -14.90 -3.60
N VAL A 311 -19.72 -16.19 -3.88
CA VAL A 311 -20.55 -16.78 -4.94
C VAL A 311 -22.01 -16.67 -4.53
N PRO A 312 -22.93 -16.18 -5.39
CA PRO A 312 -24.36 -16.15 -5.10
C PRO A 312 -24.89 -17.54 -4.71
N GLY A 313 -25.63 -17.64 -3.61
CA GLY A 313 -26.14 -18.92 -3.08
C GLY A 313 -25.18 -19.67 -2.14
N ALA A 314 -23.99 -19.16 -1.86
CA ALA A 314 -23.07 -19.75 -0.89
C ALA A 314 -23.66 -19.76 0.54
N LYS A 315 -23.38 -20.84 1.32
CA LYS A 315 -23.83 -20.98 2.70
C LYS A 315 -23.51 -19.74 3.54
N PRO A 316 -24.42 -19.25 4.41
CA PRO A 316 -24.14 -18.13 5.30
C PRO A 316 -23.01 -18.44 6.28
N GLY A 317 -22.16 -17.43 6.60
CA GLY A 317 -21.12 -17.55 7.64
C GLY A 317 -19.68 -17.28 7.19
N GLY A 318 -19.39 -17.18 5.89
CA GLY A 318 -18.04 -16.80 5.41
C GLY A 318 -17.88 -15.29 5.23
N THR A 319 -16.70 -14.73 5.57
CA THR A 319 -16.36 -13.30 5.44
C THR A 319 -16.02 -12.88 4.01
N GLY A 320 -15.75 -13.83 3.10
CA GLY A 320 -15.23 -13.54 1.76
C GLY A 320 -13.77 -13.09 1.76
N LEU A 321 -13.05 -13.24 2.88
CA LEU A 321 -11.66 -12.84 3.00
C LEU A 321 -10.66 -14.00 2.90
N GLY A 322 -11.11 -15.24 3.11
CA GLY A 322 -10.21 -16.40 3.17
C GLY A 322 -9.38 -16.59 1.93
N LEU A 323 -9.98 -16.57 0.75
CA LEU A 323 -9.27 -16.73 -0.53
C LEU A 323 -8.45 -15.49 -0.90
N THR A 324 -8.87 -14.28 -0.53
CA THR A 324 -8.06 -13.06 -0.66
C THR A 324 -6.77 -13.16 0.15
N ILE A 325 -6.87 -13.71 1.37
CA ILE A 325 -5.70 -13.93 2.25
C ILE A 325 -4.78 -14.99 1.63
N VAL A 326 -5.33 -16.09 1.11
CA VAL A 326 -4.56 -17.11 0.39
C VAL A 326 -3.77 -16.48 -0.73
N LYS A 327 -4.42 -15.73 -1.64
CA LYS A 327 -3.77 -15.07 -2.76
C LYS A 327 -2.68 -14.12 -2.28
N GLY A 328 -2.99 -13.22 -1.37
CA GLY A 328 -2.04 -12.22 -0.91
C GLY A 328 -0.82 -12.83 -0.17
N PHE A 329 -1.01 -13.91 0.61
CA PHE A 329 0.10 -14.58 1.30
C PHE A 329 1.01 -15.35 0.35
N VAL A 330 0.43 -15.97 -0.67
CA VAL A 330 1.18 -16.69 -1.70
C VAL A 330 1.95 -15.70 -2.57
N GLU A 331 1.30 -14.63 -3.06
CA GLU A 331 1.93 -13.59 -3.89
C GLU A 331 3.04 -12.84 -3.13
N ALA A 332 2.86 -12.57 -1.84
CA ALA A 332 3.90 -11.94 -1.01
C ALA A 332 5.18 -12.79 -0.90
N GLN A 333 5.09 -14.09 -1.14
CA GLN A 333 6.22 -15.03 -1.16
C GLN A 333 6.72 -15.32 -2.58
N GLY A 334 6.25 -14.57 -3.59
CA GLY A 334 6.63 -14.74 -5.00
C GLY A 334 5.97 -15.92 -5.68
N GLY A 335 4.92 -16.49 -5.07
CA GLY A 335 4.14 -17.59 -5.64
C GLY A 335 2.88 -17.11 -6.38
N SER A 336 2.06 -18.07 -6.78
CA SER A 336 0.75 -17.85 -7.40
C SER A 336 -0.27 -18.87 -6.92
N VAL A 337 -1.56 -18.49 -6.95
CA VAL A 337 -2.67 -19.37 -6.64
C VAL A 337 -3.70 -19.34 -7.77
N THR A 338 -4.23 -20.50 -8.11
CA THR A 338 -5.28 -20.66 -9.12
C THR A 338 -6.39 -21.56 -8.60
N ALA A 339 -7.57 -21.45 -9.21
CA ALA A 339 -8.68 -22.32 -8.93
C ALA A 339 -9.29 -22.85 -10.23
N ARG A 340 -9.70 -24.10 -10.22
CA ARG A 340 -10.35 -24.77 -11.35
C ARG A 340 -11.45 -25.73 -10.87
N ASN A 341 -12.37 -26.03 -11.72
CA ASN A 341 -13.33 -27.10 -11.44
C ASN A 341 -12.71 -28.47 -11.65
N ARG A 342 -13.11 -29.42 -10.81
CA ARG A 342 -12.71 -30.83 -10.91
C ARG A 342 -13.61 -31.55 -11.91
N GLN A 343 -13.05 -32.51 -12.67
CA GLN A 343 -13.86 -33.44 -13.45
C GLN A 343 -14.67 -34.34 -12.49
N GLY A 344 -15.98 -34.36 -12.70
CA GLY A 344 -16.90 -35.09 -11.81
C GLY A 344 -17.46 -34.28 -10.63
N GLY A 345 -17.21 -32.98 -10.57
CA GLY A 345 -17.72 -32.06 -9.55
C GLY A 345 -16.72 -31.70 -8.46
N GLY A 346 -16.86 -30.48 -7.92
CA GLY A 346 -15.97 -29.91 -6.94
C GLY A 346 -14.98 -28.89 -7.50
N ALA A 347 -14.20 -28.29 -6.60
CA ALA A 347 -13.15 -27.32 -6.93
C ALA A 347 -11.76 -27.84 -6.55
N VAL A 348 -10.75 -27.36 -7.26
CA VAL A 348 -9.34 -27.58 -6.96
C VAL A 348 -8.66 -26.22 -6.86
N PHE A 349 -8.00 -25.98 -5.74
CA PHE A 349 -7.17 -24.81 -5.49
C PHE A 349 -5.71 -25.22 -5.55
N SER A 350 -4.94 -24.62 -6.46
CA SER A 350 -3.53 -24.94 -6.69
C SER A 350 -2.67 -23.76 -6.27
N VAL A 351 -1.78 -23.99 -5.31
CA VAL A 351 -0.74 -23.02 -4.86
C VAL A 351 0.57 -23.43 -5.49
N CYS A 352 1.26 -22.48 -6.09
CA CYS A 352 2.57 -22.67 -6.73
C CYS A 352 3.61 -21.76 -6.05
N LEU A 353 4.70 -22.36 -5.57
CA LEU A 353 5.89 -21.67 -5.06
C LEU A 353 7.11 -22.04 -5.90
N SER A 354 8.20 -21.28 -5.79
CA SER A 354 9.46 -21.64 -6.43
C SER A 354 10.15 -22.75 -5.63
N ALA A 355 10.44 -23.86 -6.30
CA ALA A 355 11.27 -24.93 -5.76
C ALA A 355 12.74 -24.68 -6.19
N VAL A 356 13.44 -23.80 -5.48
CA VAL A 356 14.89 -23.62 -5.67
C VAL A 356 15.61 -24.67 -4.86
N GLU A 357 16.60 -25.35 -5.47
CA GLU A 357 17.46 -26.26 -4.70
C GLU A 357 18.15 -25.52 -3.57
N LYS A 358 18.10 -26.12 -2.37
CA LYS A 358 18.85 -25.60 -1.24
C LYS A 358 20.35 -25.61 -1.59
N PRO A 359 21.08 -24.49 -1.47
CA PRO A 359 22.52 -24.50 -1.65
C PRO A 359 23.13 -25.56 -0.70
N GLU A 360 23.96 -26.47 -1.22
CA GLU A 360 24.77 -27.33 -0.36
C GLU A 360 25.71 -26.43 0.43
N PHE A 361 25.48 -26.30 1.72
CA PHE A 361 26.49 -25.74 2.60
C PHE A 361 27.65 -26.73 2.67
N PRO A 362 28.90 -26.30 2.46
CA PRO A 362 30.03 -27.17 2.73
C PRO A 362 29.92 -27.67 4.18
N PRO A 363 30.24 -28.94 4.46
CA PRO A 363 30.20 -29.45 5.80
C PRO A 363 31.10 -28.54 6.69
N ASP A 364 30.50 -28.07 7.80
CA ASP A 364 31.22 -27.25 8.77
C ASP A 364 32.60 -27.87 9.02
N THR A 365 33.65 -27.18 8.61
CA THR A 365 35.01 -27.44 9.07
C THR A 365 35.04 -27.00 10.54
N LEU A 366 34.75 -27.95 11.43
CA LEU A 366 35.08 -27.88 12.87
C LEU A 366 36.59 -27.80 13.09
#